data_adaf64a310bf1dc112e1a3ae72dd3499
#
_entry.id   adaf64a310bf1dc112e1a3ae72dd3499
#
_cell.length_a   1.000
_cell.length_b   1.000
_cell.length_c   1.000
_cell.angle_alpha   90.00
_cell.angle_beta   90.00
_cell.angle_gamma   90.00
#
_symmetry.space_group_name_H-M   'P 1'
#
loop_
_entity.id
_entity.type
_entity.pdbx_description
1 polymer ?
#
loop_
_entity_poly.entity_id
_entity_poly.type
_entity_poly.pdbx_seq_one_letter_code
_entity_poly.pdbx_strand_id
1 'polypeptide(L)'
;MKIAVMSCIHSNYEALNTVLLDIDKHSCEKIYCLGDLVGYGPYPNEVVAQIRSLNVTTVAGCWDEDIVEGLNSCECSFPSLLAEKRGKLAHEWTNKEIHPENREFLAQLPHTFREGNMAFVHGSPYSNHEYLLPELDAFVALERVLSTESDVLFCGHTHVPYVRTLDAAHLQVRIKGENGKEQERSFTAPLKKIVNVGSVGEPRHGRPNATYVIYDTNTQEVTLREVHYDYHKTVKAIIEKGLPAIFAWRLAQGMEFAERADDPTHVCTR
;
A
#
# COMPACT_ATOMS: atom_id res chain seq x y z
N MET A 1 0.94 -23.50 3.71
CA MET A 1 -0.06 -22.73 2.95
C MET A 1 0.64 -21.52 2.35
N LYS A 2 0.46 -21.28 1.05
CA LYS A 2 0.96 -20.06 0.41
C LYS A 2 -0.16 -19.03 0.32
N ILE A 3 0.15 -17.81 0.70
CA ILE A 3 -0.75 -16.67 0.56
C ILE A 3 -0.11 -15.61 -0.34
N ALA A 4 -0.92 -14.87 -1.07
CA ALA A 4 -0.51 -13.68 -1.80
C ALA A 4 -0.98 -12.43 -1.06
N VAL A 5 -0.11 -11.42 -0.94
CA VAL A 5 -0.45 -10.14 -0.32
C VAL A 5 -0.09 -9.03 -1.29
N MET A 6 -1.07 -8.19 -1.64
CA MET A 6 -0.92 -7.07 -2.57
C MET A 6 -1.46 -5.78 -1.95
N SER A 7 -1.10 -4.62 -2.50
CA SER A 7 -1.52 -3.30 -2.03
C SER A 7 -1.46 -2.26 -3.15
N CYS A 8 -2.07 -1.10 -2.89
CA CYS A 8 -1.88 0.11 -3.69
C CYS A 8 -2.16 -0.15 -5.17
N ILE A 9 -3.39 -0.61 -5.46
CA ILE A 9 -3.84 -0.94 -6.82
C ILE A 9 -4.14 0.34 -7.63
N HIS A 10 -4.61 1.37 -6.94
CA HIS A 10 -4.77 2.71 -7.48
C HIS A 10 -5.46 2.73 -8.85
N SER A 11 -6.64 2.09 -8.94
CA SER A 11 -7.45 2.07 -10.16
C SER A 11 -6.72 1.57 -11.42
N ASN A 12 -5.62 0.80 -11.26
CA ASN A 12 -4.85 0.22 -12.36
C ASN A 12 -5.31 -1.20 -12.66
N TYR A 13 -6.38 -1.30 -13.44
CA TYR A 13 -7.04 -2.57 -13.77
C TYR A 13 -6.13 -3.52 -14.56
N GLU A 14 -5.28 -3.00 -15.46
CA GLU A 14 -4.36 -3.80 -16.27
C GLU A 14 -3.30 -4.49 -15.39
N ALA A 15 -2.76 -3.75 -14.41
CA ALA A 15 -1.81 -4.30 -13.44
C ALA A 15 -2.46 -5.35 -12.55
N LEU A 16 -3.66 -5.06 -12.00
CA LEU A 16 -4.40 -5.99 -11.16
C LEU A 16 -4.66 -7.31 -11.87
N ASN A 17 -5.17 -7.28 -13.10
CA ASN A 17 -5.44 -8.49 -13.88
C ASN A 17 -4.18 -9.33 -14.06
N THR A 18 -3.05 -8.69 -14.38
CA THR A 18 -1.79 -9.41 -14.61
C THR A 18 -1.25 -10.01 -13.31
N VAL A 19 -1.35 -9.30 -12.18
CA VAL A 19 -0.96 -9.81 -10.86
C VAL A 19 -1.83 -11.00 -10.46
N LEU A 20 -3.15 -10.95 -10.65
CA LEU A 20 -4.05 -12.06 -10.35
C LEU A 20 -3.71 -13.32 -11.17
N LEU A 21 -3.35 -13.15 -12.45
CA LEU A 21 -2.88 -14.26 -13.29
C LEU A 21 -1.53 -14.82 -12.83
N ASP A 22 -0.64 -14.00 -12.29
CA ASP A 22 0.63 -14.48 -11.72
C ASP A 22 0.41 -15.22 -10.40
N ILE A 23 -0.48 -14.73 -9.54
CA ILE A 23 -0.88 -15.38 -8.28
C ILE A 23 -1.44 -16.79 -8.54
N ASP A 24 -2.31 -16.93 -9.54
CA ASP A 24 -2.90 -18.22 -9.92
C ASP A 24 -1.81 -19.25 -10.31
N LYS A 25 -0.80 -18.82 -11.10
CA LYS A 25 0.34 -19.68 -11.48
C LYS A 25 1.15 -20.18 -10.29
N HIS A 26 1.15 -19.44 -9.18
CA HIS A 26 1.89 -19.80 -7.97
C HIS A 26 1.08 -20.62 -6.96
N SER A 27 -0.19 -20.94 -7.27
CA SER A 27 -1.07 -21.77 -6.45
C SER A 27 -1.22 -21.21 -5.02
N CYS A 28 -1.40 -19.91 -4.88
CA CYS A 28 -1.69 -19.29 -3.60
C CYS A 28 -3.13 -19.64 -3.19
N GLU A 29 -3.29 -20.08 -1.93
CA GLU A 29 -4.57 -20.55 -1.39
C GLU A 29 -5.47 -19.39 -0.93
N LYS A 30 -4.87 -18.25 -0.58
CA LYS A 30 -5.57 -17.03 -0.17
C LYS A 30 -4.90 -15.79 -0.76
N ILE A 31 -5.70 -14.76 -0.96
CA ILE A 31 -5.26 -13.44 -1.43
C ILE A 31 -5.71 -12.40 -0.41
N TYR A 32 -4.78 -11.51 -0.02
CA TYR A 32 -5.03 -10.35 0.82
C TYR A 32 -4.69 -9.07 0.08
N CYS A 33 -5.48 -8.02 0.30
CA CYS A 33 -5.22 -6.69 -0.25
C CYS A 33 -5.13 -5.66 0.89
N LEU A 34 -4.08 -4.85 0.87
CA LEU A 34 -3.82 -3.87 1.92
C LEU A 34 -4.35 -2.47 1.56
N GLY A 35 -5.41 -2.41 0.75
CA GLY A 35 -6.09 -1.15 0.44
C GLY A 35 -5.45 -0.32 -0.67
N ASP A 36 -5.90 0.92 -0.76
CA ASP A 36 -5.67 1.83 -1.87
C ASP A 36 -6.12 1.19 -3.20
N LEU A 37 -7.39 0.78 -3.23
CA LEU A 37 -8.01 0.24 -4.43
C LEU A 37 -8.20 1.33 -5.48
N VAL A 38 -8.49 2.56 -5.05
CA VAL A 38 -8.81 3.70 -5.90
C VAL A 38 -7.72 4.79 -5.89
N GLY A 39 -7.91 5.84 -6.68
CA GLY A 39 -6.97 6.96 -6.82
C GLY A 39 -5.98 6.78 -7.98
N TYR A 40 -5.39 7.88 -8.43
CA TYR A 40 -4.37 8.02 -9.48
C TYR A 40 -4.71 7.42 -10.84
N GLY A 41 -5.21 6.21 -10.91
CA GLY A 41 -5.47 5.46 -12.14
C GLY A 41 -6.89 5.61 -12.69
N PRO A 42 -7.13 5.08 -13.90
CA PRO A 42 -8.32 5.42 -14.70
C PRO A 42 -9.52 4.48 -14.50
N TYR A 43 -9.43 3.40 -13.68
CA TYR A 43 -10.45 2.36 -13.60
C TYR A 43 -10.90 2.04 -12.16
N PRO A 44 -11.40 3.04 -11.38
CA PRO A 44 -11.76 2.82 -9.98
C PRO A 44 -12.87 1.78 -9.83
N ASN A 45 -13.88 1.82 -10.68
CA ASN A 45 -15.04 0.94 -10.56
C ASN A 45 -14.71 -0.51 -10.93
N GLU A 46 -13.93 -0.70 -11.98
CA GLU A 46 -13.50 -2.02 -12.46
C GLU A 46 -12.61 -2.71 -11.40
N VAL A 47 -11.71 -1.98 -10.78
CA VAL A 47 -10.84 -2.52 -9.70
C VAL A 47 -11.66 -2.93 -8.49
N VAL A 48 -12.51 -2.04 -7.96
CA VAL A 48 -13.33 -2.33 -6.78
C VAL A 48 -14.28 -3.49 -7.06
N ALA A 49 -14.95 -3.50 -8.21
CA ALA A 49 -15.87 -4.56 -8.58
C ALA A 49 -15.15 -5.92 -8.69
N GLN A 50 -13.93 -5.97 -9.22
CA GLN A 50 -13.15 -7.20 -9.32
C GLN A 50 -12.72 -7.72 -7.94
N ILE A 51 -12.17 -6.87 -7.08
CA ILE A 51 -11.77 -7.24 -5.70
C ILE A 51 -12.98 -7.77 -4.93
N ARG A 52 -14.13 -7.09 -5.03
CA ARG A 52 -15.38 -7.53 -4.41
C ARG A 52 -15.87 -8.88 -4.98
N SER A 53 -15.85 -9.06 -6.30
CA SER A 53 -16.33 -10.29 -6.94
C SER A 53 -15.50 -11.52 -6.61
N LEU A 54 -14.20 -11.34 -6.39
CA LEU A 54 -13.27 -12.39 -5.96
C LEU A 54 -13.28 -12.63 -4.45
N ASN A 55 -14.06 -11.83 -3.70
CA ASN A 55 -14.13 -11.88 -2.24
C ASN A 55 -12.73 -11.81 -1.57
N VAL A 56 -11.85 -10.95 -2.09
CA VAL A 56 -10.51 -10.77 -1.56
C VAL A 56 -10.60 -10.12 -0.17
N THR A 57 -9.98 -10.72 0.85
CA THR A 57 -9.88 -10.09 2.17
C THR A 57 -9.05 -8.82 2.06
N THR A 58 -9.68 -7.68 2.33
CA THR A 58 -9.12 -6.36 2.05
C THR A 58 -9.24 -5.46 3.28
N VAL A 59 -8.20 -4.68 3.59
CA VAL A 59 -8.25 -3.55 4.54
C VAL A 59 -8.34 -2.24 3.78
N ALA A 60 -8.87 -1.18 4.41
CA ALA A 60 -8.95 0.14 3.81
C ALA A 60 -7.56 0.77 3.68
N GLY A 61 -7.29 1.42 2.56
CA GLY A 61 -6.16 2.33 2.39
C GLY A 61 -6.56 3.78 2.62
N CYS A 62 -5.59 4.69 2.68
CA CYS A 62 -5.85 6.11 2.91
C CYS A 62 -6.70 6.74 1.79
N TRP A 63 -6.48 6.35 0.54
CA TRP A 63 -7.31 6.81 -0.59
C TRP A 63 -8.73 6.26 -0.54
N ASP A 64 -8.90 5.01 -0.10
CA ASP A 64 -10.23 4.40 0.02
C ASP A 64 -11.06 5.17 1.06
N GLU A 65 -10.47 5.52 2.20
CA GLU A 65 -11.11 6.30 3.27
C GLU A 65 -11.48 7.72 2.81
N ASP A 66 -10.52 8.43 2.20
CA ASP A 66 -10.75 9.79 1.68
C ASP A 66 -11.90 9.83 0.67
N ILE A 67 -11.98 8.83 -0.21
CA ILE A 67 -13.06 8.71 -1.20
C ILE A 67 -14.40 8.38 -0.54
N VAL A 68 -14.41 7.54 0.49
CA VAL A 68 -15.64 7.24 1.27
C VAL A 68 -16.19 8.51 1.91
N GLU A 69 -15.33 9.32 2.52
CA GLU A 69 -15.70 10.59 3.16
C GLU A 69 -15.98 11.72 2.18
N GLY A 70 -15.69 11.51 0.90
CA GLY A 70 -15.85 12.54 -0.14
C GLY A 70 -14.84 13.67 -0.04
N LEU A 71 -13.68 13.39 0.58
CA LEU A 71 -12.60 14.37 0.69
C LEU A 71 -11.95 14.62 -0.67
N ASN A 72 -11.47 15.85 -0.85
CA ASN A 72 -10.76 16.24 -2.07
C ASN A 72 -9.24 16.33 -1.87
N SER A 73 -8.73 15.79 -0.77
CA SER A 73 -7.30 15.75 -0.49
C SER A 73 -6.99 14.68 0.55
N CYS A 74 -5.87 13.97 0.36
CA CYS A 74 -5.32 13.10 1.38
C CYS A 74 -4.56 13.93 2.42
N GLU A 75 -4.60 13.50 3.69
CA GLU A 75 -3.70 14.00 4.75
C GLU A 75 -2.27 13.47 4.60
N CYS A 76 -1.98 12.76 3.52
CA CYS A 76 -0.65 12.26 3.20
C CYS A 76 0.35 13.41 2.99
N SER A 77 1.61 13.17 3.34
CA SER A 77 2.68 14.13 3.06
C SER A 77 2.93 14.25 1.56
N PHE A 78 2.75 15.44 1.02
CA PHE A 78 3.11 15.74 -0.36
C PHE A 78 4.48 16.43 -0.42
N PRO A 79 5.35 16.07 -1.38
CA PRO A 79 6.69 16.68 -1.49
C PRO A 79 6.65 18.17 -1.87
N SER A 80 5.51 18.67 -2.38
CA SER A 80 5.34 20.05 -2.77
C SER A 80 3.87 20.49 -2.88
N LEU A 81 3.63 21.81 -2.93
CA LEU A 81 2.30 22.38 -3.20
C LEU A 81 1.73 21.96 -4.56
N LEU A 82 2.58 21.72 -5.55
CA LEU A 82 2.14 21.28 -6.87
C LEU A 82 1.71 19.80 -6.82
N ALA A 83 2.45 18.96 -6.11
CA ALA A 83 2.08 17.56 -5.87
C ALA A 83 0.73 17.47 -5.12
N GLU A 84 0.52 18.31 -4.11
CA GLU A 84 -0.75 18.43 -3.40
C GLU A 84 -1.90 18.81 -4.34
N LYS A 85 -1.72 19.86 -5.18
CA LYS A 85 -2.74 20.26 -6.16
C LYS A 85 -3.11 19.13 -7.13
N ARG A 86 -2.13 18.37 -7.59
CA ARG A 86 -2.34 17.23 -8.48
C ARG A 86 -3.08 16.08 -7.76
N GLY A 87 -2.72 15.84 -6.50
CA GLY A 87 -3.45 14.90 -5.65
C GLY A 87 -4.92 15.29 -5.52
N LYS A 88 -5.22 16.57 -5.25
CA LYS A 88 -6.60 17.10 -5.20
C LYS A 88 -7.38 16.85 -6.50
N LEU A 89 -6.78 17.11 -7.66
CA LEU A 89 -7.44 16.83 -8.94
C LEU A 89 -7.75 15.34 -9.13
N ALA A 90 -6.87 14.45 -8.66
CA ALA A 90 -7.12 13.01 -8.72
C ALA A 90 -8.24 12.59 -7.76
N HIS A 91 -8.32 13.18 -6.55
CA HIS A 91 -9.43 12.94 -5.62
C HIS A 91 -10.75 13.41 -6.20
N GLU A 92 -10.82 14.64 -6.71
CA GLU A 92 -12.02 15.20 -7.36
C GLU A 92 -12.48 14.31 -8.52
N TRP A 93 -11.55 13.88 -9.35
CA TRP A 93 -11.86 12.99 -10.47
C TRP A 93 -12.40 11.64 -9.98
N THR A 94 -11.73 11.00 -9.02
CA THR A 94 -12.14 9.70 -8.47
C THR A 94 -13.50 9.80 -7.78
N ASN A 95 -13.73 10.86 -6.99
CA ASN A 95 -15.01 11.12 -6.34
C ASN A 95 -16.18 11.25 -7.32
N LYS A 96 -15.92 11.81 -8.50
CA LYS A 96 -16.91 11.96 -9.57
C LYS A 96 -17.21 10.65 -10.29
N GLU A 97 -16.17 9.81 -10.49
CA GLU A 97 -16.28 8.59 -11.30
C GLU A 97 -16.73 7.37 -10.49
N ILE A 98 -16.47 7.31 -9.18
CA ILE A 98 -16.78 6.14 -8.35
C ILE A 98 -18.31 5.94 -8.23
N HIS A 99 -18.77 4.73 -8.52
CA HIS A 99 -20.19 4.37 -8.40
C HIS A 99 -20.59 4.23 -6.91
N PRO A 100 -21.83 4.58 -6.54
CA PRO A 100 -22.31 4.50 -5.16
C PRO A 100 -22.11 3.14 -4.50
N GLU A 101 -22.37 2.05 -5.19
CA GLU A 101 -22.21 0.69 -4.68
C GLU A 101 -20.74 0.31 -4.42
N ASN A 102 -19.80 0.90 -5.16
CA ASN A 102 -18.36 0.70 -4.94
C ASN A 102 -17.88 1.53 -3.77
N ARG A 103 -18.38 2.77 -3.62
CA ARG A 103 -18.12 3.60 -2.43
C ARG A 103 -18.65 2.94 -1.16
N GLU A 104 -19.84 2.34 -1.22
CA GLU A 104 -20.41 1.58 -0.10
C GLU A 104 -19.55 0.37 0.27
N PHE A 105 -19.01 -0.34 -0.71
CA PHE A 105 -18.06 -1.44 -0.45
C PHE A 105 -16.80 -0.94 0.23
N LEU A 106 -16.20 0.16 -0.23
CA LEU A 106 -15.01 0.76 0.41
C LEU A 106 -15.29 1.14 1.87
N ALA A 107 -16.48 1.68 2.16
CA ALA A 107 -16.89 2.08 3.51
C ALA A 107 -17.00 0.91 4.52
N GLN A 108 -17.07 -0.32 4.04
CA GLN A 108 -17.15 -1.52 4.88
C GLN A 108 -15.79 -2.17 5.14
N LEU A 109 -14.72 -1.67 4.52
CA LEU A 109 -13.37 -2.22 4.70
C LEU A 109 -12.85 -1.92 6.11
N PRO A 110 -12.29 -2.91 6.82
CA PRO A 110 -11.66 -2.67 8.12
C PRO A 110 -10.30 -1.97 7.95
N HIS A 111 -9.84 -1.23 8.95
CA HIS A 111 -8.49 -0.64 8.98
C HIS A 111 -7.39 -1.66 9.13
N THR A 112 -7.65 -2.73 9.87
CA THR A 112 -6.68 -3.78 10.16
C THR A 112 -7.36 -5.13 10.09
N PHE A 113 -6.59 -6.12 9.70
CA PHE A 113 -7.03 -7.52 9.73
C PHE A 113 -5.92 -8.37 10.33
N ARG A 114 -6.28 -9.43 11.04
CA ARG A 114 -5.33 -10.34 11.67
C ARG A 114 -5.75 -11.79 11.44
N GLU A 115 -4.79 -12.63 11.06
CA GLU A 115 -4.97 -14.08 10.94
C GLU A 115 -3.74 -14.82 11.47
N GLY A 116 -3.95 -15.61 12.52
CA GLY A 116 -2.87 -16.31 13.21
C GLY A 116 -1.84 -15.34 13.78
N ASN A 117 -0.59 -15.49 13.36
CA ASN A 117 0.53 -14.63 13.75
C ASN A 117 0.86 -13.53 12.71
N MET A 118 -0.07 -13.24 11.83
CA MET A 118 0.06 -12.25 10.76
C MET A 118 -0.92 -11.10 10.98
N ALA A 119 -0.45 -9.88 10.82
CA ALA A 119 -1.27 -8.67 10.78
C ALA A 119 -1.16 -8.00 9.40
N PHE A 120 -2.25 -7.41 8.96
CA PHE A 120 -2.42 -6.77 7.66
C PHE A 120 -2.94 -5.36 7.87
N VAL A 121 -2.17 -4.37 7.43
CA VAL A 121 -2.49 -2.95 7.54
C VAL A 121 -2.15 -2.25 6.22
N HIS A 122 -2.71 -1.06 5.98
CA HIS A 122 -2.28 -0.26 4.85
C HIS A 122 -0.95 0.46 5.13
N GLY A 123 -0.95 1.41 6.03
CA GLY A 123 0.25 2.16 6.47
C GLY A 123 0.87 1.50 7.69
N SER A 124 0.30 1.75 8.88
CA SER A 124 0.73 1.17 10.14
C SER A 124 -0.48 0.69 10.97
N PRO A 125 -0.25 -0.01 12.11
CA PRO A 125 -1.34 -0.36 13.02
C PRO A 125 -2.08 0.84 13.63
N TYR A 126 -1.50 2.03 13.58
CA TYR A 126 -2.05 3.24 14.18
C TYR A 126 -2.65 4.21 13.18
N SER A 127 -2.19 4.17 11.91
CA SER A 127 -2.65 5.12 10.90
C SER A 127 -2.39 4.61 9.49
N ASN A 128 -3.37 4.77 8.61
CA ASN A 128 -3.23 4.51 7.18
C ASN A 128 -2.31 5.52 6.47
N HIS A 129 -1.98 6.64 7.13
CA HIS A 129 -1.07 7.68 6.61
C HIS A 129 0.36 7.55 7.10
N GLU A 130 0.67 6.64 8.04
CA GLU A 130 2.03 6.44 8.54
C GLU A 130 2.86 5.60 7.56
N TYR A 131 4.02 6.15 7.16
CA TYR A 131 4.99 5.44 6.31
C TYR A 131 5.90 4.55 7.16
N LEU A 132 5.78 3.24 7.05
CA LEU A 132 6.75 2.31 7.59
C LEU A 132 7.90 2.19 6.57
N LEU A 133 8.93 3.01 6.74
CA LEU A 133 10.10 3.02 5.88
C LEU A 133 11.14 1.97 6.33
N PRO A 134 11.98 1.43 5.43
CA PRO A 134 12.98 0.43 5.80
C PRO A 134 14.03 0.94 6.79
N GLU A 135 14.31 2.27 6.81
CA GLU A 135 15.24 2.95 7.72
C GLU A 135 14.59 3.42 9.03
N LEU A 136 13.29 3.18 9.24
CA LEU A 136 12.62 3.52 10.49
C LEU A 136 13.40 3.00 11.70
N ASP A 137 13.46 3.77 12.79
CA ASP A 137 14.12 3.33 14.01
C ASP A 137 13.67 1.92 14.43
N ALA A 138 14.63 1.09 14.87
CA ALA A 138 14.36 -0.32 15.14
C ALA A 138 13.37 -0.54 16.29
N PHE A 139 13.39 0.34 17.32
CA PHE A 139 12.42 0.26 18.43
C PHE A 139 11.03 0.63 17.98
N VAL A 140 10.90 1.69 17.18
CA VAL A 140 9.61 2.11 16.61
C VAL A 140 9.07 1.01 15.69
N ALA A 141 9.91 0.46 14.82
CA ALA A 141 9.53 -0.64 13.93
C ALA A 141 9.05 -1.87 14.71
N LEU A 142 9.78 -2.26 15.76
CA LEU A 142 9.41 -3.39 16.62
C LEU A 142 8.10 -3.12 17.36
N GLU A 143 7.93 -1.92 17.91
CA GLU A 143 6.72 -1.52 18.62
C GLU A 143 5.49 -1.63 17.71
N ARG A 144 5.60 -1.22 16.42
CA ARG A 144 4.52 -1.37 15.43
C ARG A 144 4.12 -2.83 15.23
N VAL A 145 5.08 -3.77 15.18
CA VAL A 145 4.76 -5.19 15.06
C VAL A 145 4.14 -5.73 16.35
N LEU A 146 4.74 -5.39 17.50
CA LEU A 146 4.27 -5.88 18.82
C LEU A 146 2.85 -5.40 19.15
N SER A 147 2.48 -4.19 18.75
CA SER A 147 1.13 -3.64 18.98
C SER A 147 0.03 -4.46 18.31
N THR A 148 0.37 -5.22 17.25
CA THR A 148 -0.56 -6.11 16.59
C THR A 148 -0.64 -7.51 17.20
N GLU A 149 0.18 -7.82 18.22
CA GLU A 149 0.34 -9.16 18.80
C GLU A 149 0.66 -10.24 17.74
N SER A 150 1.36 -9.87 16.67
CA SER A 150 1.72 -10.74 15.55
C SER A 150 3.24 -10.89 15.43
N ASP A 151 3.70 -11.83 14.59
CA ASP A 151 5.12 -12.01 14.28
C ASP A 151 5.47 -11.36 12.94
N VAL A 152 4.48 -11.25 12.05
CA VAL A 152 4.64 -10.68 10.71
C VAL A 152 3.60 -9.58 10.50
N LEU A 153 4.08 -8.36 10.21
CA LEU A 153 3.27 -7.22 9.83
C LEU A 153 3.43 -6.97 8.32
N PHE A 154 2.35 -7.19 7.58
CA PHE A 154 2.27 -6.81 6.17
C PHE A 154 1.73 -5.39 6.04
N CYS A 155 2.42 -4.55 5.27
CA CYS A 155 2.03 -3.16 5.00
C CYS A 155 2.26 -2.79 3.53
N GLY A 156 1.67 -1.66 3.12
CA GLY A 156 1.79 -1.05 1.80
C GLY A 156 2.21 0.41 1.88
N HIS A 157 1.42 1.30 1.30
CA HIS A 157 1.46 2.77 1.37
C HIS A 157 2.74 3.44 0.83
N THR A 158 3.93 2.89 1.08
CA THR A 158 5.20 3.44 0.56
C THR A 158 5.40 3.19 -0.93
N HIS A 159 4.71 2.20 -1.50
CA HIS A 159 4.85 1.70 -2.87
C HIS A 159 6.24 1.12 -3.20
N VAL A 160 7.09 0.93 -2.19
CA VAL A 160 8.44 0.34 -2.32
C VAL A 160 8.49 -0.96 -1.55
N PRO A 161 8.66 -2.11 -2.23
CA PRO A 161 8.67 -3.41 -1.56
C PRO A 161 9.95 -3.62 -0.78
N TYR A 162 9.84 -4.13 0.46
CA TYR A 162 10.98 -4.56 1.26
C TYR A 162 10.58 -5.60 2.31
N VAL A 163 11.58 -6.31 2.83
CA VAL A 163 11.43 -7.19 3.99
C VAL A 163 12.45 -6.75 5.05
N ARG A 164 11.97 -6.49 6.26
CA ARG A 164 12.81 -6.15 7.41
C ARG A 164 12.59 -7.15 8.53
N THR A 165 13.66 -7.82 8.95
CA THR A 165 13.64 -8.72 10.11
C THR A 165 14.13 -7.96 11.34
N LEU A 166 13.40 -8.07 12.43
CA LEU A 166 13.68 -7.42 13.71
C LEU A 166 13.95 -8.49 14.76
N ASP A 167 15.12 -8.46 15.37
CA ASP A 167 15.49 -9.35 16.47
C ASP A 167 15.12 -8.72 17.80
N ALA A 168 14.06 -9.21 18.41
CA ALA A 168 13.60 -8.74 19.72
C ALA A 168 14.34 -9.41 20.91
N ALA A 169 15.09 -10.47 20.67
CA ALA A 169 15.78 -11.24 21.74
C ALA A 169 16.87 -10.43 22.45
N HIS A 170 17.35 -9.36 21.81
CA HIS A 170 18.39 -8.47 22.35
C HIS A 170 17.86 -7.13 22.87
N LEU A 171 16.53 -6.93 22.91
CA LEU A 171 15.94 -5.69 23.39
C LEU A 171 15.69 -5.77 24.89
N GLN A 172 16.53 -5.08 25.66
CA GLN A 172 16.30 -4.77 27.07
C GLN A 172 15.55 -3.44 27.15
N VAL A 173 14.30 -3.48 27.59
CA VAL A 173 13.49 -2.27 27.79
C VAL A 173 13.47 -1.94 29.27
N ARG A 174 13.92 -0.74 29.64
CA ARG A 174 13.76 -0.17 30.97
C ARG A 174 12.44 0.56 31.06
N ILE A 175 11.52 0.03 31.86
CA ILE A 175 10.21 0.65 32.08
C ILE A 175 10.22 1.31 33.44
N LYS A 176 9.93 2.61 33.51
CA LYS A 176 9.63 3.29 34.76
C LYS A 176 8.21 2.93 35.20
N GLY A 177 8.08 2.14 36.26
CA GLY A 177 6.79 1.88 36.87
C GLY A 177 6.20 3.12 37.56
N GLU A 178 4.92 3.11 37.86
CA GLU A 178 4.18 4.19 38.54
C GLU A 178 4.81 4.60 39.89
N ASN A 179 5.59 3.73 40.48
CA ASN A 179 6.33 3.96 41.73
C ASN A 179 7.75 4.52 41.52
N GLY A 180 8.09 4.94 40.29
CA GLY A 180 9.39 5.49 39.92
C GLY A 180 10.57 4.49 39.90
N LYS A 181 10.34 3.20 40.15
CA LYS A 181 11.35 2.16 40.02
C LYS A 181 11.49 1.69 38.60
N GLU A 182 12.72 1.64 38.10
CA GLU A 182 13.05 1.06 36.81
C GLU A 182 12.95 -0.46 36.88
N GLN A 183 12.18 -1.06 35.97
CA GLN A 183 12.14 -2.51 35.78
C GLN A 183 12.76 -2.81 34.42
N GLU A 184 13.75 -3.69 34.41
CA GLU A 184 14.32 -4.22 33.19
C GLU A 184 13.48 -5.44 32.76
N ARG A 185 12.90 -5.35 31.55
CA ARG A 185 12.23 -6.49 30.91
C ARG A 185 13.03 -6.92 29.71
N SER A 186 13.47 -8.16 29.70
CA SER A 186 14.00 -8.81 28.52
C SER A 186 12.85 -9.48 27.77
N PHE A 187 12.72 -9.19 26.49
CA PHE A 187 11.75 -9.86 25.62
C PHE A 187 12.46 -11.01 24.91
N THR A 188 12.06 -12.24 25.21
CA THR A 188 12.34 -13.41 24.37
C THR A 188 11.20 -13.55 23.36
N ALA A 189 11.16 -12.69 22.37
CA ALA A 189 10.18 -12.82 21.31
C ALA A 189 10.81 -13.53 20.10
N PRO A 190 10.05 -14.32 19.34
CA PRO A 190 10.50 -14.80 18.06
C PRO A 190 10.86 -13.62 17.15
N LEU A 191 11.66 -13.87 16.11
CA LEU A 191 11.98 -12.87 15.10
C LEU A 191 10.70 -12.24 14.56
N LYS A 192 10.64 -10.92 14.56
CA LYS A 192 9.53 -10.16 13.99
C LYS A 192 9.88 -9.70 12.58
N LYS A 193 8.88 -9.58 11.73
CA LYS A 193 9.07 -9.11 10.35
C LYS A 193 8.11 -7.98 10.01
N ILE A 194 8.62 -6.98 9.29
CA ILE A 194 7.80 -6.04 8.53
C ILE A 194 8.00 -6.39 7.06
N VAL A 195 6.90 -6.57 6.34
CA VAL A 195 6.90 -6.89 4.92
C VAL A 195 6.08 -5.84 4.20
N ASN A 196 6.76 -4.91 3.54
CA ASN A 196 6.08 -4.00 2.63
C ASN A 196 5.93 -4.66 1.28
N VAL A 197 4.70 -4.75 0.80
CA VAL A 197 4.38 -5.49 -0.42
C VAL A 197 4.57 -4.67 -1.70
N GLY A 198 4.89 -3.38 -1.55
CA GLY A 198 5.04 -2.45 -2.65
C GLY A 198 3.70 -1.99 -3.22
N SER A 199 3.57 -1.92 -4.52
CA SER A 199 2.37 -1.43 -5.21
C SER A 199 2.08 -2.23 -6.47
N VAL A 200 0.82 -2.59 -6.64
CA VAL A 200 0.33 -3.19 -7.89
C VAL A 200 0.20 -2.12 -8.97
N GLY A 201 -0.41 -0.99 -8.66
CA GLY A 201 -0.87 -0.03 -9.66
C GLY A 201 -0.05 1.23 -9.82
N GLU A 202 0.72 1.63 -8.80
CA GLU A 202 1.56 2.84 -8.83
C GLU A 202 2.93 2.59 -8.18
N PRO A 203 3.80 1.79 -8.80
CA PRO A 203 5.11 1.42 -8.26
C PRO A 203 6.04 2.64 -8.13
N ARG A 204 6.89 2.64 -7.06
CA ARG A 204 7.88 3.70 -6.79
C ARG A 204 9.29 3.15 -6.61
N HIS A 205 9.57 1.96 -7.12
CA HIS A 205 10.88 1.29 -7.01
C HIS A 205 11.76 1.45 -8.26
N GLY A 206 11.44 2.42 -9.12
CA GLY A 206 12.23 2.77 -10.31
C GLY A 206 11.88 2.00 -11.58
N ARG A 207 10.80 1.19 -11.57
CA ARG A 207 10.30 0.44 -12.72
C ARG A 207 8.77 0.43 -12.74
N PRO A 208 8.12 0.42 -13.92
CA PRO A 208 6.66 0.44 -14.05
C PRO A 208 6.00 -0.92 -13.77
N ASN A 209 6.74 -1.86 -13.18
CA ASN A 209 6.24 -3.21 -12.92
C ASN A 209 5.44 -3.27 -11.63
N ALA A 210 4.36 -4.04 -11.63
CA ALA A 210 3.57 -4.30 -10.45
C ALA A 210 4.34 -5.15 -9.44
N THR A 211 4.15 -4.89 -8.14
CA THR A 211 4.76 -5.71 -7.08
C THR A 211 3.72 -6.26 -6.13
N TYR A 212 3.98 -7.45 -5.61
CA TYR A 212 3.24 -8.10 -4.55
C TYR A 212 4.14 -9.13 -3.84
N VAL A 213 3.63 -9.79 -2.80
CA VAL A 213 4.38 -10.77 -2.02
C VAL A 213 3.67 -12.12 -2.02
N ILE A 214 4.45 -13.19 -2.12
CA ILE A 214 4.01 -14.54 -1.74
C ILE A 214 4.67 -14.87 -0.39
N TYR A 215 3.85 -15.31 0.56
CA TYR A 215 4.31 -15.76 1.86
C TYR A 215 3.90 -17.22 2.11
N ASP A 216 4.87 -18.06 2.45
CA ASP A 216 4.60 -19.43 2.88
C ASP A 216 4.52 -19.50 4.40
N THR A 217 3.31 -19.76 4.92
CA THR A 217 3.05 -19.81 6.37
C THR A 217 3.77 -20.95 7.08
N ASN A 218 4.16 -22.01 6.37
CA ASN A 218 4.85 -23.17 6.96
C ASN A 218 6.35 -22.88 7.12
N THR A 219 6.98 -22.32 6.09
CA THR A 219 8.43 -22.02 6.08
C THR A 219 8.75 -20.62 6.56
N GLN A 220 7.72 -19.73 6.66
CA GLN A 220 7.86 -18.31 6.94
C GLN A 220 8.72 -17.55 5.91
N GLU A 221 8.83 -18.11 4.71
CA GLU A 221 9.55 -17.52 3.60
C GLU A 221 8.69 -16.44 2.91
N VAL A 222 9.33 -15.30 2.64
CA VAL A 222 8.75 -14.16 1.92
C VAL A 222 9.39 -14.08 0.55
N THR A 223 8.61 -14.17 -0.51
CA THR A 223 9.07 -13.98 -1.89
C THR A 223 8.48 -12.69 -2.44
N LEU A 224 9.31 -11.68 -2.68
CA LEU A 224 8.93 -10.46 -3.39
C LEU A 224 8.76 -10.79 -4.89
N ARG A 225 7.59 -10.47 -5.41
CA ARG A 225 7.25 -10.66 -6.83
C ARG A 225 7.22 -9.32 -7.55
N GLU A 226 7.83 -9.28 -8.71
CA GLU A 226 7.75 -8.17 -9.65
C GLU A 226 7.19 -8.69 -10.97
N VAL A 227 6.09 -8.08 -11.44
CA VAL A 227 5.32 -8.59 -12.57
C VAL A 227 5.25 -7.56 -13.68
N HIS A 228 5.68 -7.94 -14.86
CA HIS A 228 5.57 -7.15 -16.08
C HIS A 228 4.13 -7.17 -16.61
N TYR A 229 3.61 -6.00 -16.96
CA TYR A 229 2.33 -5.82 -17.65
C TYR A 229 2.42 -4.70 -18.69
N ASP A 230 1.42 -4.58 -19.55
CA ASP A 230 1.35 -3.52 -20.55
C ASP A 230 0.87 -2.19 -19.92
N TYR A 231 1.77 -1.53 -19.19
CA TYR A 231 1.48 -0.25 -18.54
C TYR A 231 1.12 0.87 -19.53
N HIS A 232 1.48 0.74 -20.82
CA HIS A 232 1.13 1.72 -21.84
C HIS A 232 -0.39 1.86 -22.02
N LYS A 233 -1.14 0.80 -21.80
CA LYS A 233 -2.62 0.87 -21.82
C LYS A 233 -3.14 1.77 -20.70
N THR A 234 -2.63 1.61 -19.48
CA THR A 234 -3.00 2.46 -18.34
C THR A 234 -2.55 3.90 -18.55
N VAL A 235 -1.32 4.13 -19.02
CA VAL A 235 -0.80 5.47 -19.38
C VAL A 235 -1.72 6.16 -20.36
N LYS A 236 -2.11 5.48 -21.45
CA LYS A 236 -3.03 6.01 -22.46
C LYS A 236 -4.40 6.35 -21.83
N ALA A 237 -4.96 5.45 -21.06
CA ALA A 237 -6.26 5.63 -20.43
C ALA A 237 -6.28 6.80 -19.41
N ILE A 238 -5.20 7.01 -18.63
CA ILE A 238 -5.05 8.17 -17.76
C ILE A 238 -5.25 9.47 -18.55
N ILE A 239 -4.57 9.59 -19.68
CA ILE A 239 -4.66 10.78 -20.54
C ILE A 239 -6.06 10.91 -21.16
N GLU A 240 -6.60 9.83 -21.74
CA GLU A 240 -7.91 9.83 -22.43
C GLU A 240 -9.08 10.13 -21.48
N LYS A 241 -8.98 9.72 -20.22
CA LYS A 241 -10.00 9.99 -19.21
C LYS A 241 -9.82 11.35 -18.48
N GLY A 242 -8.82 12.13 -18.86
CA GLY A 242 -8.63 13.50 -18.38
C GLY A 242 -8.02 13.60 -16.98
N LEU A 243 -7.39 12.54 -16.47
CA LEU A 243 -6.57 12.62 -15.27
C LEU A 243 -5.30 13.44 -15.54
N PRO A 244 -4.68 14.06 -14.51
CA PRO A 244 -3.42 14.77 -14.68
C PRO A 244 -2.34 13.90 -15.34
N ALA A 245 -1.75 14.39 -16.46
CA ALA A 245 -0.76 13.66 -17.26
C ALA A 245 0.47 13.21 -16.45
N ILE A 246 0.76 13.89 -15.34
CA ILE A 246 1.83 13.50 -14.44
C ILE A 246 1.69 12.09 -13.89
N PHE A 247 0.46 11.60 -13.67
CA PHE A 247 0.25 10.22 -13.17
C PHE A 247 0.61 9.18 -14.23
N ALA A 248 0.35 9.47 -15.51
CA ALA A 248 0.81 8.62 -16.61
C ALA A 248 2.35 8.57 -16.68
N TRP A 249 3.00 9.71 -16.47
CA TRP A 249 4.45 9.77 -16.45
C TRP A 249 5.05 9.06 -15.21
N ARG A 250 4.52 9.30 -14.00
CA ARG A 250 4.94 8.61 -12.76
C ARG A 250 4.88 7.09 -12.92
N LEU A 251 3.76 6.60 -13.45
CA LEU A 251 3.58 5.18 -13.74
C LEU A 251 4.65 4.66 -14.71
N ALA A 252 4.86 5.35 -15.82
CA ALA A 252 5.84 4.95 -16.83
C ALA A 252 7.29 4.92 -16.32
N GLN A 253 7.62 5.76 -15.34
CA GLN A 253 8.95 5.80 -14.71
C GLN A 253 9.05 4.90 -13.46
N GLY A 254 7.92 4.49 -12.88
CA GLY A 254 7.89 3.79 -11.61
C GLY A 254 8.48 4.61 -10.45
N MET A 255 8.21 5.92 -10.45
CA MET A 255 8.82 6.86 -9.51
C MET A 255 7.80 7.85 -8.97
N GLU A 256 7.98 8.27 -7.72
CA GLU A 256 7.41 9.51 -7.23
C GLU A 256 8.32 10.68 -7.60
N PHE A 257 7.74 11.79 -8.06
CA PHE A 257 8.50 12.97 -8.36
C PHE A 257 8.85 13.78 -7.11
N ALA A 258 10.14 13.99 -6.90
CA ALA A 258 10.58 15.27 -6.36
C ALA A 258 10.52 16.29 -7.53
N GLU A 259 9.91 17.45 -7.33
CA GLU A 259 9.91 18.51 -8.34
C GLU A 259 11.34 18.80 -8.79
N ARG A 260 11.64 18.46 -10.06
CA ARG A 260 12.84 18.95 -10.71
C ARG A 260 12.44 20.14 -11.59
N ALA A 261 13.38 21.07 -11.76
CA ALA A 261 13.17 22.24 -12.62
C ALA A 261 12.86 21.89 -14.10
N ASP A 262 13.02 20.62 -14.47
CA ASP A 262 12.82 20.03 -15.78
C ASP A 262 11.53 19.17 -15.89
N ASP A 263 10.59 19.31 -14.96
CA ASP A 263 9.27 18.65 -15.06
C ASP A 263 8.56 19.12 -16.36
N PRO A 264 8.32 18.22 -17.34
CA PRO A 264 7.72 18.58 -18.62
C PRO A 264 6.32 19.18 -18.52
N THR A 265 5.66 19.05 -17.36
CA THR A 265 4.34 19.67 -17.11
C THR A 265 4.45 21.16 -16.76
N HIS A 266 5.66 21.68 -16.48
CA HIS A 266 5.89 23.11 -16.29
C HIS A 266 5.81 23.91 -17.61
N VAL A 267 5.85 23.24 -18.76
CA VAL A 267 5.90 23.88 -20.09
C VAL A 267 4.50 24.25 -20.62
N CYS A 268 3.41 23.80 -19.99
CA CYS A 268 2.05 24.03 -20.50
C CYS A 268 1.27 25.18 -19.84
N THR A 269 1.94 26.11 -19.16
CA THR A 269 1.29 27.34 -18.67
C THR A 269 2.07 28.58 -19.15
N ARG A 270 2.10 28.79 -20.49
CA ARG A 270 2.31 30.13 -21.08
C ARG A 270 1.19 30.42 -22.05
#